data_b0087a43183df82eb4617655da9860e3
#
_entry.id   b0087a43183df82eb4617655da9860e3
#
_cell.length_a   1.000
_cell.length_b   1.000
_cell.length_c   1.000
_cell.angle_alpha   90.00
_cell.angle_beta   90.00
_cell.angle_gamma   90.00
#
_symmetry.space_group_name_H-M   'P 1'
#
loop_
_entity.id
_entity.type
_entity.pdbx_description
1 polymer ?
#
loop_
_entity_poly.entity_id
_entity_poly.type
_entity_poly.pdbx_seq_one_letter_code
_entity_poly.pdbx_strand_id
1 'polypeptide(L)'
;MLSLAALRCNALVDFSDCAADADCPLGERCNPAKKYCEVPAPELCNGVDDDHDGVSDADEDFGACELDRMPGMCRDGRRRCVNNALTCARRTTPSPTEVCFNGVDDDCNGTVDDGANCVVNFPRSTMVRIGSDNAADGEGDDAPAHNVCLAPFSLDKHEVSNRAFVNWLNALDPARFMIGRPPAPLNRTRTYGTFVLYNEGTAAAPAWVPLVLLPSASDPGYAQSIRRRGTLFETLGAGQETLPVVFATWLAADRYCRWAGKHLPTEAEFLRAMQGDGAMRTYPWGNDAPTCARANVAAGMNRTPCVGRPLPVASLDTGVTPEGVFHLYGNVDEWMWDYLDDSPNHDRNNYYMSRAPTAWCTDFPDGPLGPAMGSTIAEPSNPMVDRCTRCRFSRGRRFSSDDPRPLIRKWMDADNADPGIGFRCASGGANR
;
A
#
# COMPACT_ATOMS: atom_id res chain seq x y z
N MET A 1 -6.54 -25.25 69.57
CA MET A 1 -7.85 -25.88 69.31
C MET A 1 -8.65 -24.94 68.48
N LEU A 2 -8.63 -25.11 67.20
CA LEU A 2 -9.47 -24.38 66.17
C LEU A 2 -10.06 -25.45 65.29
N SER A 3 -11.37 -25.55 65.35
CA SER A 3 -12.22 -26.51 64.65
C SER A 3 -12.31 -26.15 63.22
N LEU A 4 -11.89 -27.05 62.31
CA LEU A 4 -12.23 -27.01 60.89
C LEU A 4 -13.69 -27.43 60.72
N ALA A 5 -14.55 -26.48 60.46
CA ALA A 5 -15.87 -26.76 59.88
C ALA A 5 -15.76 -27.12 58.42
N ALA A 6 -15.97 -28.39 58.12
CA ALA A 6 -16.11 -28.87 56.74
C ALA A 6 -17.44 -28.36 56.20
N LEU A 7 -17.36 -27.40 55.25
CA LEU A 7 -18.48 -27.09 54.38
C LEU A 7 -18.73 -28.30 53.46
N ARG A 8 -19.78 -29.02 53.72
CA ARG A 8 -20.37 -29.97 52.77
C ARG A 8 -21.16 -29.15 51.74
N CYS A 9 -20.63 -28.95 50.55
CA CYS A 9 -21.43 -28.61 49.38
C CYS A 9 -22.20 -29.85 48.92
N ASN A 10 -23.38 -30.06 49.46
CA ASN A 10 -24.42 -30.83 48.80
C ASN A 10 -25.28 -29.83 48.02
N ALA A 11 -24.82 -29.40 46.84
CA ALA A 11 -25.71 -28.93 45.85
C ALA A 11 -26.38 -30.16 45.24
N LEU A 12 -27.56 -30.48 45.73
CA LEU A 12 -28.53 -31.23 44.95
C LEU A 12 -28.77 -30.36 43.71
N VAL A 13 -28.28 -30.81 42.55
CA VAL A 13 -28.68 -30.25 41.27
C VAL A 13 -30.14 -30.66 41.14
N ASP A 14 -31.03 -29.72 41.45
CA ASP A 14 -32.44 -29.86 41.16
C ASP A 14 -32.55 -29.79 39.66
N PHE A 15 -32.72 -30.93 39.01
CA PHE A 15 -33.07 -31.00 37.59
C PHE A 15 -34.51 -30.54 37.49
N SER A 16 -34.73 -29.24 37.46
CA SER A 16 -36.04 -28.67 37.26
C SER A 16 -36.50 -29.05 35.85
N ASP A 17 -37.61 -29.79 35.79
CA ASP A 17 -38.32 -30.06 34.53
C ASP A 17 -38.62 -28.71 33.87
N CYS A 18 -38.13 -28.50 32.67
CA CYS A 18 -38.37 -27.29 31.91
C CYS A 18 -39.39 -27.55 30.77
N ALA A 19 -40.13 -26.53 30.41
CA ALA A 19 -41.02 -26.51 29.24
C ALA A 19 -40.51 -25.51 28.20
N ALA A 20 -39.71 -24.51 28.61
CA ALA A 20 -39.11 -23.48 27.76
C ALA A 20 -37.80 -22.99 28.40
N ASP A 21 -36.97 -22.29 27.62
CA ASP A 21 -35.70 -21.70 28.08
C ASP A 21 -35.87 -20.73 29.25
N ALA A 22 -37.03 -20.08 29.31
CA ALA A 22 -37.35 -19.18 30.44
C ALA A 22 -37.43 -19.85 31.80
N ASP A 23 -37.55 -21.18 31.83
CA ASP A 23 -37.61 -21.98 33.00
C ASP A 23 -36.20 -22.33 33.54
N CYS A 24 -35.17 -22.08 32.75
CA CYS A 24 -33.80 -22.47 33.04
C CYS A 24 -32.96 -21.35 33.65
N PRO A 25 -31.95 -21.70 34.47
CA PRO A 25 -30.95 -20.75 34.97
C PRO A 25 -30.22 -20.01 33.81
N LEU A 26 -29.68 -18.84 34.14
CA LEU A 26 -28.94 -18.05 33.17
C LEU A 26 -27.73 -18.83 32.62
N GLY A 27 -27.70 -19.03 31.30
CA GLY A 27 -26.65 -19.80 30.61
C GLY A 27 -27.01 -21.26 30.36
N GLU A 28 -28.19 -21.70 30.73
CA GLU A 28 -28.74 -23.02 30.42
C GLU A 28 -29.97 -22.89 29.55
N ARG A 29 -30.26 -23.92 28.73
CA ARG A 29 -31.45 -24.03 27.90
C ARG A 29 -32.25 -25.29 28.21
N CYS A 30 -33.52 -25.25 27.92
CA CYS A 30 -34.40 -26.39 28.08
C CYS A 30 -34.23 -27.40 26.94
N ASN A 31 -33.70 -28.58 27.21
CA ASN A 31 -33.68 -29.66 26.26
C ASN A 31 -35.09 -30.19 26.06
N PRO A 32 -35.74 -29.98 24.92
CA PRO A 32 -37.15 -30.34 24.71
C PRO A 32 -37.39 -31.84 24.71
N ALA A 33 -36.37 -32.64 24.39
CA ALA A 33 -36.48 -34.10 24.38
C ALA A 33 -36.32 -34.70 25.77
N LYS A 34 -35.47 -34.08 26.63
CA LYS A 34 -35.12 -34.57 27.94
C LYS A 34 -35.87 -33.86 29.09
N LYS A 35 -36.45 -32.69 28.76
CA LYS A 35 -37.21 -31.83 29.69
C LYS A 35 -36.45 -31.42 30.94
N TYR A 36 -35.16 -31.16 30.81
CA TYR A 36 -34.33 -30.54 31.86
C TYR A 36 -33.44 -29.48 31.26
N CYS A 37 -32.98 -28.56 32.15
CA CYS A 37 -32.03 -27.50 31.78
C CYS A 37 -30.64 -28.07 31.65
N GLU A 38 -30.00 -27.80 30.55
CA GLU A 38 -28.58 -28.15 30.31
C GLU A 38 -27.82 -26.98 29.71
N VAL A 39 -26.52 -26.92 29.93
CA VAL A 39 -25.65 -25.99 29.23
C VAL A 39 -25.60 -26.45 27.77
N PRO A 40 -25.98 -25.59 26.82
CA PRO A 40 -25.99 -25.97 25.43
C PRO A 40 -24.62 -26.49 24.96
N ALA A 41 -24.60 -27.60 24.26
CA ALA A 41 -23.39 -28.01 23.56
C ALA A 41 -23.04 -26.98 22.49
N PRO A 42 -21.76 -26.79 22.14
CA PRO A 42 -21.41 -25.98 20.97
C PRO A 42 -22.04 -26.59 19.72
N GLU A 43 -22.61 -25.74 18.87
CA GLU A 43 -23.16 -26.17 17.59
C GLU A 43 -22.11 -26.86 16.71
N LEU A 44 -22.44 -27.99 16.12
CA LEU A 44 -21.61 -28.80 15.25
C LEU A 44 -22.26 -28.87 13.86
N CYS A 45 -21.49 -28.77 12.80
CA CYS A 45 -21.98 -28.87 11.43
C CYS A 45 -22.30 -30.33 11.06
N ASN A 46 -23.42 -30.86 11.56
CA ASN A 46 -23.81 -32.28 11.43
C ASN A 46 -25.26 -32.51 11.02
N GLY A 47 -26.06 -31.44 10.83
CA GLY A 47 -27.46 -31.46 10.49
C GLY A 47 -28.41 -31.59 11.70
N VAL A 48 -27.89 -31.45 12.91
CA VAL A 48 -28.63 -31.50 14.18
C VAL A 48 -28.47 -30.16 14.89
N ASP A 49 -29.55 -29.64 15.44
CA ASP A 49 -29.55 -28.50 16.35
C ASP A 49 -28.98 -28.96 17.70
N ASP A 50 -27.66 -28.91 17.87
CA ASP A 50 -26.95 -29.43 19.06
C ASP A 50 -27.11 -28.53 20.28
N ASP A 51 -27.30 -27.21 20.07
CA ASP A 51 -27.46 -26.24 21.15
C ASP A 51 -28.93 -25.92 21.48
N HIS A 52 -29.86 -26.51 20.71
CA HIS A 52 -31.30 -26.41 20.91
C HIS A 52 -31.86 -24.99 20.89
N ASP A 53 -31.26 -24.09 20.07
CA ASP A 53 -31.72 -22.71 19.95
C ASP A 53 -32.82 -22.51 18.91
N GLY A 54 -33.11 -23.53 18.16
CA GLY A 54 -34.15 -23.56 17.10
C GLY A 54 -33.64 -23.05 15.76
N VAL A 55 -32.37 -22.77 15.62
CA VAL A 55 -31.70 -22.44 14.37
C VAL A 55 -31.01 -23.69 13.85
N SER A 56 -31.10 -23.98 12.58
CA SER A 56 -30.41 -25.12 11.99
C SER A 56 -28.98 -24.77 11.60
N ASP A 57 -28.10 -25.75 11.51
CA ASP A 57 -26.69 -25.61 11.11
C ASP A 57 -26.48 -24.70 9.88
N ALA A 58 -27.41 -24.74 8.91
CA ALA A 58 -27.29 -23.97 7.66
C ALA A 58 -27.36 -22.45 7.90
N ASP A 59 -28.07 -22.02 8.93
CA ASP A 59 -28.29 -20.62 9.28
C ASP A 59 -27.40 -20.16 10.43
N GLU A 60 -26.61 -21.07 11.01
CA GLU A 60 -25.70 -20.82 12.10
C GLU A 60 -24.42 -20.12 11.67
N ASP A 61 -23.85 -19.36 12.63
CA ASP A 61 -22.58 -18.68 12.48
C ASP A 61 -21.48 -19.41 13.27
N PHE A 62 -20.74 -20.25 12.57
CA PHE A 62 -19.62 -20.99 13.15
C PHE A 62 -18.33 -20.14 13.32
N GLY A 63 -18.46 -18.82 13.31
CA GLY A 63 -17.37 -17.88 13.56
C GLY A 63 -16.66 -17.37 12.31
N ALA A 64 -15.70 -16.50 12.54
CA ALA A 64 -14.92 -15.86 11.48
C ALA A 64 -13.99 -16.86 10.77
N CYS A 65 -13.79 -16.65 9.48
CA CYS A 65 -12.79 -17.32 8.68
C CYS A 65 -12.20 -16.35 7.66
N GLU A 66 -11.09 -16.73 7.05
CA GLU A 66 -10.46 -15.95 6.00
C GLU A 66 -10.52 -16.69 4.67
N LEU A 67 -10.84 -15.96 3.60
CA LEU A 67 -10.75 -16.44 2.24
C LEU A 67 -9.33 -16.23 1.73
N ASP A 68 -8.68 -17.29 1.32
CA ASP A 68 -7.30 -17.23 0.82
C ASP A 68 -7.18 -16.32 -0.40
N ARG A 69 -6.10 -15.54 -0.42
CA ARG A 69 -5.66 -14.68 -1.53
C ARG A 69 -6.57 -13.51 -1.87
N MET A 70 -7.47 -13.09 -0.98
CA MET A 70 -8.30 -11.92 -1.20
C MET A 70 -7.77 -10.74 -0.37
N PRO A 71 -7.62 -9.53 -0.95
CA PRO A 71 -7.24 -8.35 -0.19
C PRO A 71 -8.41 -7.74 0.58
N GLY A 72 -8.09 -7.05 1.67
CA GLY A 72 -9.05 -6.22 2.41
C GLY A 72 -10.28 -6.97 2.93
N MET A 73 -11.44 -6.32 2.84
CA MET A 73 -12.71 -6.85 3.36
C MET A 73 -13.22 -8.08 2.61
N CYS A 74 -12.69 -8.35 1.42
CA CYS A 74 -13.06 -9.54 0.64
C CYS A 74 -12.46 -10.83 1.22
N ARG A 75 -11.45 -10.70 2.09
CA ARG A 75 -10.83 -11.80 2.84
C ARG A 75 -11.73 -12.26 3.98
N ASP A 76 -12.51 -11.35 4.55
CA ASP A 76 -13.36 -11.64 5.69
C ASP A 76 -14.53 -12.54 5.29
N GLY A 77 -14.61 -13.69 5.94
CA GLY A 77 -15.66 -14.65 5.76
C GLY A 77 -16.27 -15.10 7.08
N ARG A 78 -17.36 -15.83 6.97
CA ARG A 78 -17.98 -16.56 8.07
C ARG A 78 -18.06 -18.01 7.72
N ARG A 79 -17.72 -18.87 8.69
CA ARG A 79 -17.92 -20.30 8.56
C ARG A 79 -19.41 -20.60 8.59
N ARG A 80 -19.86 -21.29 7.56
CA ARG A 80 -21.23 -21.79 7.47
C ARG A 80 -21.21 -23.28 7.20
N CYS A 81 -22.21 -23.95 7.71
CA CYS A 81 -22.41 -25.37 7.47
C CYS A 81 -23.10 -25.58 6.11
N VAL A 82 -22.41 -26.21 5.18
CA VAL A 82 -22.97 -26.55 3.85
C VAL A 82 -22.75 -28.04 3.61
N ASN A 83 -23.82 -28.79 3.48
CA ASN A 83 -23.78 -30.24 3.28
C ASN A 83 -22.93 -30.96 4.36
N ASN A 84 -23.14 -30.62 5.62
CA ASN A 84 -22.44 -31.16 6.79
C ASN A 84 -20.91 -30.92 6.75
N ALA A 85 -20.46 -29.85 6.06
CA ALA A 85 -19.08 -29.43 6.02
C ALA A 85 -18.98 -27.92 6.28
N LEU A 86 -18.06 -27.54 7.16
CA LEU A 86 -17.78 -26.13 7.41
C LEU A 86 -17.07 -25.51 6.21
N THR A 87 -17.72 -24.56 5.58
CA THR A 87 -17.17 -23.78 4.47
C THR A 87 -17.03 -22.32 4.86
N CYS A 88 -15.99 -21.65 4.38
CA CYS A 88 -15.83 -20.21 4.55
C CYS A 88 -16.65 -19.48 3.48
N ALA A 89 -17.75 -18.86 3.89
CA ALA A 89 -18.57 -18.03 3.03
C ALA A 89 -18.18 -16.55 3.17
N ARG A 90 -18.10 -15.85 2.05
CA ARG A 90 -17.79 -14.41 2.04
C ARG A 90 -18.85 -13.63 2.83
N ARG A 91 -18.38 -12.70 3.68
CA ARG A 91 -19.28 -11.85 4.47
C ARG A 91 -19.83 -10.68 3.67
N THR A 92 -19.03 -10.15 2.75
CA THR A 92 -19.37 -8.96 1.96
C THR A 92 -19.80 -9.39 0.55
N THR A 93 -20.91 -8.85 0.07
CA THR A 93 -21.29 -9.00 -1.33
C THR A 93 -20.39 -8.12 -2.18
N PRO A 94 -19.70 -8.64 -3.21
CA PRO A 94 -18.90 -7.83 -4.10
C PRO A 94 -19.75 -6.74 -4.76
N SER A 95 -19.20 -5.52 -4.83
CA SER A 95 -19.75 -4.46 -5.66
C SER A 95 -19.52 -4.79 -7.14
N PRO A 96 -20.42 -4.44 -8.06
CA PRO A 96 -20.14 -4.58 -9.49
C PRO A 96 -19.10 -3.58 -10.01
N THR A 97 -18.70 -2.61 -9.19
CA THR A 97 -17.76 -1.54 -9.56
C THR A 97 -16.87 -1.14 -8.38
N GLU A 98 -15.63 -0.83 -8.68
CA GLU A 98 -14.67 -0.28 -7.74
C GLU A 98 -15.00 1.16 -7.32
N VAL A 99 -14.86 1.44 -6.03
CA VAL A 99 -14.83 2.80 -5.47
C VAL A 99 -13.38 3.23 -5.35
N CYS A 100 -12.88 3.93 -6.36
CA CYS A 100 -11.47 4.25 -6.51
C CYS A 100 -10.85 4.99 -5.30
N PHE A 101 -9.59 4.70 -5.02
CA PHE A 101 -8.71 5.39 -4.04
C PHE A 101 -9.13 5.21 -2.59
N ASN A 102 -9.95 4.20 -2.32
CA ASN A 102 -10.34 3.85 -0.96
C ASN A 102 -9.44 2.76 -0.34
N GLY A 103 -8.63 2.05 -1.15
CA GLY A 103 -7.78 0.96 -0.71
C GLY A 103 -8.57 -0.29 -0.34
N VAL A 104 -9.70 -0.51 -0.99
CA VAL A 104 -10.58 -1.67 -0.83
C VAL A 104 -10.75 -2.32 -2.20
N ASP A 105 -10.73 -3.64 -2.24
CA ASP A 105 -11.14 -4.44 -3.38
C ASP A 105 -12.66 -4.62 -3.30
N ASP A 106 -13.41 -3.65 -3.87
CA ASP A 106 -14.86 -3.62 -3.72
C ASP A 106 -15.55 -4.70 -4.57
N ASP A 107 -14.98 -5.08 -5.70
CA ASP A 107 -15.54 -6.12 -6.58
C ASP A 107 -15.01 -7.53 -6.27
N CYS A 108 -14.03 -7.61 -5.36
CA CYS A 108 -13.44 -8.85 -4.88
C CYS A 108 -12.79 -9.70 -5.99
N ASN A 109 -12.16 -9.06 -6.96
CA ASN A 109 -11.44 -9.74 -8.04
C ASN A 109 -9.97 -10.07 -7.67
N GLY A 110 -9.49 -9.58 -6.54
CA GLY A 110 -8.14 -9.80 -6.01
C GLY A 110 -7.18 -8.63 -6.26
N THR A 111 -7.66 -7.55 -6.85
CA THR A 111 -6.86 -6.34 -7.11
C THR A 111 -7.58 -5.10 -6.58
N VAL A 112 -6.94 -4.36 -5.69
CA VAL A 112 -7.51 -3.15 -5.08
C VAL A 112 -7.51 -2.00 -6.07
N ASP A 113 -8.62 -1.25 -6.13
CA ASP A 113 -8.73 -0.02 -6.93
C ASP A 113 -8.31 -0.23 -8.42
N ASP A 114 -8.74 -1.30 -9.09
CA ASP A 114 -8.34 -1.60 -10.47
C ASP A 114 -9.43 -1.34 -11.53
N GLY A 115 -10.57 -0.85 -11.10
CA GLY A 115 -11.66 -0.46 -12.00
C GLY A 115 -11.23 0.56 -13.06
N ALA A 116 -11.89 0.57 -14.22
CA ALA A 116 -11.58 1.45 -15.37
C ALA A 116 -11.55 2.95 -15.00
N ASN A 117 -12.22 3.34 -13.92
CA ASN A 117 -12.18 4.70 -13.39
C ASN A 117 -10.99 4.95 -12.45
N CYS A 118 -10.33 3.90 -11.96
CA CYS A 118 -9.25 3.95 -10.98
C CYS A 118 -7.87 3.93 -11.62
N VAL A 119 -7.73 3.30 -12.78
CA VAL A 119 -6.46 3.13 -13.49
C VAL A 119 -6.52 3.67 -14.93
N VAL A 120 -5.34 3.92 -15.48
CA VAL A 120 -5.13 4.20 -16.91
C VAL A 120 -4.36 3.06 -17.55
N ASN A 121 -4.89 2.51 -18.63
CA ASN A 121 -4.27 1.41 -19.36
C ASN A 121 -3.34 1.94 -20.44
N PHE A 122 -2.11 1.47 -20.44
CA PHE A 122 -1.11 1.76 -21.46
C PHE A 122 -0.85 0.52 -22.30
N PRO A 123 -1.09 0.57 -23.62
CA PRO A 123 -0.83 -0.56 -24.49
C PRO A 123 0.68 -0.83 -24.62
N ARG A 124 1.02 -2.03 -25.10
CA ARG A 124 2.41 -2.37 -25.45
C ARG A 124 2.99 -1.31 -26.37
N SER A 125 4.19 -0.87 -26.07
CA SER A 125 4.99 -0.05 -26.95
C SER A 125 6.37 -0.66 -27.13
N THR A 126 6.81 -0.76 -28.37
CA THR A 126 8.13 -1.31 -28.75
C THR A 126 9.21 -0.24 -28.82
N MET A 127 8.82 1.03 -28.80
CA MET A 127 9.74 2.17 -28.95
C MET A 127 9.24 3.39 -28.15
N VAL A 128 9.11 3.23 -26.82
CA VAL A 128 8.83 4.38 -25.95
C VAL A 128 10.11 5.20 -25.82
N ARG A 129 10.07 6.45 -26.26
CA ARG A 129 11.17 7.37 -26.02
C ARG A 129 11.00 8.02 -24.65
N ILE A 130 11.98 7.87 -23.78
CA ILE A 130 12.01 8.45 -22.44
C ILE A 130 13.28 9.27 -22.23
N GLY A 131 13.25 10.18 -21.26
CA GLY A 131 14.37 11.07 -20.98
C GLY A 131 14.30 12.37 -21.79
N SER A 132 15.39 13.12 -21.86
CA SER A 132 15.49 14.39 -22.58
C SER A 132 16.83 14.52 -23.29
N ASP A 133 16.82 15.11 -24.49
CA ASP A 133 18.05 15.55 -25.18
C ASP A 133 18.49 16.95 -24.69
N ASN A 134 17.69 17.61 -23.86
CA ASN A 134 17.96 18.91 -23.29
C ASN A 134 18.34 18.78 -21.82
N ALA A 135 19.60 19.08 -21.49
CA ALA A 135 20.09 19.04 -20.11
C ALA A 135 19.33 19.98 -19.14
N ALA A 136 18.59 20.98 -19.68
CA ALA A 136 17.76 21.86 -18.87
C ALA A 136 16.49 21.18 -18.34
N ASP A 137 16.07 20.05 -18.90
CA ASP A 137 14.87 19.31 -18.46
C ASP A 137 15.15 18.27 -17.37
N GLY A 138 16.44 17.89 -17.19
CA GLY A 138 16.90 16.92 -16.18
C GLY A 138 18.28 17.29 -15.61
N GLU A 139 18.83 16.50 -14.70
CA GLU A 139 20.18 16.71 -14.12
C GLU A 139 21.31 16.11 -14.98
N GLY A 140 21.06 15.83 -16.24
CA GLY A 140 21.95 15.04 -17.05
C GLY A 140 21.74 13.53 -16.89
N ASP A 141 21.12 13.12 -15.79
CA ASP A 141 20.84 11.72 -15.49
C ASP A 141 19.73 11.12 -16.39
N ASP A 142 18.93 11.96 -17.01
CA ASP A 142 17.89 11.60 -17.98
C ASP A 142 18.26 11.91 -19.43
N ALA A 143 19.50 12.38 -19.67
CA ALA A 143 20.03 12.69 -21.00
C ALA A 143 21.08 11.65 -21.42
N PRO A 144 21.15 11.30 -22.72
CA PRO A 144 20.22 11.67 -23.79
C PRO A 144 18.91 10.88 -23.72
N ALA A 145 17.87 11.38 -24.35
CA ALA A 145 16.64 10.61 -24.49
C ALA A 145 16.92 9.30 -25.26
N HIS A 146 16.30 8.22 -24.84
CA HIS A 146 16.53 6.87 -25.38
C HIS A 146 15.22 6.10 -25.49
N ASN A 147 15.23 5.02 -26.26
CA ASN A 147 14.06 4.20 -26.48
C ASN A 147 14.08 2.98 -25.56
N VAL A 148 12.94 2.65 -24.98
CA VAL A 148 12.70 1.43 -24.20
C VAL A 148 11.46 0.71 -24.72
N CYS A 149 11.41 -0.61 -24.51
CA CYS A 149 10.22 -1.41 -24.77
C CYS A 149 9.44 -1.57 -23.47
N LEU A 150 8.14 -1.41 -23.54
CA LEU A 150 7.24 -1.64 -22.42
C LEU A 150 6.15 -2.64 -22.82
N ALA A 151 5.95 -3.65 -21.99
CA ALA A 151 4.76 -4.49 -22.00
C ALA A 151 3.51 -3.64 -21.70
N PRO A 152 2.30 -4.12 -22.01
CA PRO A 152 1.08 -3.45 -21.56
C PRO A 152 1.07 -3.36 -20.03
N PHE A 153 0.73 -2.20 -19.50
CA PHE A 153 0.60 -1.97 -18.07
C PHE A 153 -0.55 -1.02 -17.77
N SER A 154 -0.99 -1.02 -16.52
CA SER A 154 -1.93 -0.05 -16.02
C SER A 154 -1.28 0.74 -14.89
N LEU A 155 -1.59 2.02 -14.79
CA LEU A 155 -1.08 2.91 -13.75
C LEU A 155 -2.26 3.50 -12.98
N ASP A 156 -2.18 3.56 -11.66
CA ASP A 156 -3.16 4.25 -10.85
C ASP A 156 -3.29 5.70 -11.30
N LYS A 157 -4.51 6.17 -11.45
CA LYS A 157 -4.78 7.57 -11.86
C LYS A 157 -4.22 8.57 -10.88
N HIS A 158 -4.19 8.21 -9.60
CA HIS A 158 -3.83 9.09 -8.50
C HIS A 158 -2.76 8.46 -7.62
N GLU A 159 -2.12 9.28 -6.81
CA GLU A 159 -1.27 8.81 -5.71
C GLU A 159 -2.13 8.03 -4.71
N VAL A 160 -1.52 7.10 -3.96
CA VAL A 160 -2.18 6.40 -2.86
C VAL A 160 -2.56 7.39 -1.77
N SER A 161 -3.85 7.42 -1.43
CA SER A 161 -4.39 8.32 -0.42
C SER A 161 -4.07 7.84 1.01
N ASN A 162 -4.13 8.76 1.99
CA ASN A 162 -4.02 8.38 3.40
C ASN A 162 -5.11 7.37 3.81
N ARG A 163 -6.33 7.48 3.27
CA ARG A 163 -7.41 6.51 3.51
C ARG A 163 -7.01 5.12 3.05
N ALA A 164 -6.57 5.00 1.81
CA ALA A 164 -6.17 3.72 1.23
C ALA A 164 -5.03 3.08 2.02
N PHE A 165 -4.03 3.88 2.40
CA PHE A 165 -2.89 3.40 3.20
C PHE A 165 -3.31 2.96 4.62
N VAL A 166 -4.21 3.70 5.27
CA VAL A 166 -4.77 3.34 6.58
C VAL A 166 -5.57 2.04 6.50
N ASN A 167 -6.36 1.84 5.44
CA ASN A 167 -7.09 0.60 5.24
C ASN A 167 -6.16 -0.59 5.07
N TRP A 168 -5.05 -0.43 4.34
CA TRP A 168 -4.01 -1.44 4.27
C TRP A 168 -3.40 -1.76 5.66
N LEU A 169 -2.99 -0.74 6.42
CA LEU A 169 -2.45 -0.96 7.77
C LEU A 169 -3.43 -1.73 8.67
N ASN A 170 -4.72 -1.42 8.58
CA ASN A 170 -5.76 -2.08 9.35
C ASN A 170 -6.11 -3.50 8.85
N ALA A 171 -5.73 -3.85 7.64
CA ALA A 171 -5.85 -5.21 7.11
C ALA A 171 -4.70 -6.13 7.55
N LEU A 172 -3.62 -5.59 8.11
CA LEU A 172 -2.50 -6.36 8.64
C LEU A 172 -2.77 -6.83 10.08
N ASP A 173 -2.07 -7.88 10.50
CA ASP A 173 -2.17 -8.41 11.86
C ASP A 173 -1.76 -7.35 12.91
N PRO A 174 -2.68 -6.87 13.76
CA PRO A 174 -2.41 -5.81 14.73
C PRO A 174 -1.39 -6.20 15.80
N ALA A 175 -1.19 -7.50 16.07
CA ALA A 175 -0.22 -8.00 17.04
C ALA A 175 1.24 -7.88 16.54
N ARG A 176 1.44 -7.69 15.24
CA ARG A 176 2.76 -7.58 14.61
C ARG A 176 3.29 -6.15 14.53
N PHE A 177 2.53 -5.17 15.00
CA PHE A 177 2.95 -3.77 14.97
C PHE A 177 3.70 -3.35 16.23
N MET A 178 4.76 -2.58 16.03
CA MET A 178 5.48 -1.85 17.07
C MET A 178 5.62 -0.38 16.66
N ILE A 179 5.55 0.52 17.62
CA ILE A 179 5.89 1.94 17.41
C ILE A 179 7.23 2.19 18.09
N GLY A 180 8.23 2.62 17.32
CA GLY A 180 9.57 2.81 17.84
C GLY A 180 10.59 3.18 16.77
N ARG A 181 11.85 3.15 17.14
CA ARG A 181 12.95 3.31 16.18
C ARG A 181 13.25 1.98 15.51
N PRO A 182 13.56 1.98 14.21
CA PRO A 182 14.00 0.77 13.54
C PRO A 182 15.25 0.18 14.24
N PRO A 183 15.31 -1.15 14.42
CA PRO A 183 16.50 -1.80 14.96
C PRO A 183 17.68 -1.69 13.97
N ALA A 184 18.92 -1.75 14.47
CA ALA A 184 20.08 -1.87 13.59
C ALA A 184 20.01 -3.15 12.73
N PRO A 185 20.42 -3.12 11.44
CA PRO A 185 21.13 -2.09 10.70
C PRO A 185 20.26 -1.00 10.05
N LEU A 186 18.94 -1.07 10.16
CA LEU A 186 17.99 -0.10 9.59
C LEU A 186 18.12 1.31 10.20
N ASN A 187 18.87 1.43 11.28
CA ASN A 187 19.11 2.69 12.00
C ASN A 187 20.12 3.64 11.29
N ARG A 188 20.49 3.37 10.04
CA ARG A 188 21.41 4.23 9.28
C ARG A 188 20.75 5.45 8.66
N THR A 189 19.42 5.55 8.74
CA THR A 189 18.68 6.66 8.16
C THR A 189 18.93 7.95 8.95
N ARG A 190 19.17 9.06 8.24
CA ARG A 190 19.23 10.41 8.82
C ARG A 190 17.88 10.85 9.41
N THR A 191 16.84 10.08 9.23
CA THR A 191 15.49 10.37 9.71
C THR A 191 15.38 9.95 11.18
N TYR A 192 15.67 10.89 12.06
CA TYR A 192 15.46 10.71 13.51
C TYR A 192 13.97 10.80 13.80
N GLY A 193 13.32 9.65 14.04
CA GLY A 193 11.89 9.66 14.33
C GLY A 193 11.37 8.32 14.82
N THR A 194 10.10 8.33 15.15
CA THR A 194 9.36 7.16 15.57
C THR A 194 8.61 6.59 14.36
N PHE A 195 8.81 5.32 14.06
CA PHE A 195 8.15 4.64 12.95
C PHE A 195 7.05 3.71 13.44
N VAL A 196 6.06 3.49 12.59
CA VAL A 196 5.25 2.28 12.61
C VAL A 196 6.09 1.17 12.00
N LEU A 197 6.40 0.17 12.77
CA LEU A 197 7.19 -1.01 12.38
C LEU A 197 6.26 -2.22 12.31
N TYR A 198 6.45 -3.07 11.31
CA TYR A 198 5.73 -4.33 11.15
C TYR A 198 6.71 -5.51 11.14
N ASN A 199 6.40 -6.55 11.90
CA ASN A 199 7.23 -7.76 11.98
C ASN A 199 6.80 -8.78 10.92
N GLU A 200 7.60 -8.93 9.87
CA GLU A 200 7.39 -9.95 8.82
C GLU A 200 7.96 -11.33 9.22
N GLY A 201 8.78 -11.37 10.25
CA GLY A 201 9.36 -12.60 10.80
C GLY A 201 8.47 -13.30 11.82
N THR A 202 9.08 -14.17 12.60
CA THR A 202 8.45 -14.85 13.74
C THR A 202 8.73 -14.10 15.05
N ALA A 203 8.07 -14.51 16.13
CA ALA A 203 8.36 -13.96 17.47
C ALA A 203 9.80 -14.28 17.92
N ALA A 204 10.34 -15.45 17.54
CA ALA A 204 11.71 -15.87 17.87
C ALA A 204 12.79 -15.23 16.97
N ALA A 205 12.44 -14.87 15.73
CA ALA A 205 13.32 -14.25 14.75
C ALA A 205 12.59 -13.07 14.07
N PRO A 206 12.44 -11.93 14.74
CA PRO A 206 11.70 -10.80 14.21
C PRO A 206 12.44 -10.14 13.05
N ALA A 207 11.69 -9.83 11.98
CA ALA A 207 12.14 -9.07 10.82
C ALA A 207 11.32 -7.78 10.73
N TRP A 208 11.81 -6.74 11.39
CA TRP A 208 11.10 -5.47 11.47
C TRP A 208 11.27 -4.63 10.20
N VAL A 209 10.16 -4.21 9.63
CA VAL A 209 10.09 -3.34 8.46
C VAL A 209 9.54 -1.98 8.89
N PRO A 210 10.27 -0.88 8.67
CA PRO A 210 9.73 0.46 8.90
C PRO A 210 8.72 0.79 7.80
N LEU A 211 7.49 1.12 8.19
CA LEU A 211 6.41 1.41 7.23
C LEU A 211 6.21 2.91 7.04
N VAL A 212 5.92 3.63 8.10
CA VAL A 212 5.65 5.06 8.03
C VAL A 212 6.28 5.78 9.22
N LEU A 213 6.91 6.92 8.95
CA LEU A 213 7.45 7.80 9.97
C LEU A 213 6.30 8.56 10.63
N LEU A 214 6.28 8.58 11.94
CA LEU A 214 5.40 9.40 12.75
C LEU A 214 6.18 10.67 13.19
N PRO A 215 5.98 11.81 12.52
CA PRO A 215 6.71 13.03 12.87
C PRO A 215 6.37 13.46 14.29
N SER A 216 7.34 14.08 14.95
CA SER A 216 7.16 14.65 16.29
C SER A 216 6.17 15.81 16.24
N ALA A 217 5.40 16.00 17.32
CA ALA A 217 4.52 17.17 17.49
C ALA A 217 5.28 18.51 17.49
N SER A 218 6.62 18.47 17.63
CA SER A 218 7.50 19.64 17.57
C SER A 218 7.95 19.97 16.14
N ASP A 219 7.56 19.19 15.13
CA ASP A 219 7.91 19.43 13.72
C ASP A 219 6.77 20.23 13.06
N PRO A 220 6.80 21.57 13.07
CA PRO A 220 5.65 22.42 12.74
C PRO A 220 5.32 22.46 11.24
N GLY A 221 6.13 21.80 10.40
CA GLY A 221 6.01 21.93 8.95
C GLY A 221 5.08 20.91 8.28
N TYR A 222 4.82 19.77 8.92
CA TYR A 222 4.12 18.67 8.26
C TYR A 222 3.27 17.91 9.27
N ALA A 223 1.99 18.27 9.32
CA ALA A 223 1.02 17.56 10.16
C ALA A 223 0.97 16.09 9.74
N GLN A 224 1.27 15.22 10.69
CA GLN A 224 1.07 13.79 10.52
C GLN A 224 -0.39 13.53 10.15
N SER A 225 -0.60 12.81 9.05
CA SER A 225 -1.94 12.48 8.59
C SER A 225 -2.47 11.17 9.16
N ILE A 226 -1.63 10.35 9.79
CA ILE A 226 -1.94 9.00 10.28
C ILE A 226 -1.52 8.86 11.73
N ARG A 227 -2.39 8.25 12.56
CA ARG A 227 -2.07 7.87 13.94
C ARG A 227 -2.58 6.47 14.26
N ARG A 228 -1.99 5.84 15.26
CA ARG A 228 -2.48 4.60 15.86
C ARG A 228 -3.35 4.91 17.09
N ARG A 229 -4.54 4.32 17.14
CA ARG A 229 -5.44 4.37 18.29
C ARG A 229 -5.81 2.95 18.73
N GLY A 230 -5.22 2.49 19.81
CA GLY A 230 -5.35 1.09 20.21
C GLY A 230 -4.71 0.14 19.19
N THR A 231 -5.50 -0.74 18.61
CA THR A 231 -5.07 -1.69 17.57
C THR A 231 -5.25 -1.14 16.16
N LEU A 232 -6.00 -0.06 15.97
CA LEU A 232 -6.35 0.49 14.66
C LEU A 232 -5.53 1.74 14.33
N PHE A 233 -5.40 2.00 13.04
CA PHE A 233 -4.88 3.24 12.47
C PHE A 233 -6.04 4.10 11.96
N GLU A 234 -5.88 5.40 12.02
CA GLU A 234 -6.87 6.37 11.52
C GLU A 234 -6.18 7.60 10.93
N THR A 235 -6.87 8.31 10.05
CA THR A 235 -6.43 9.61 9.54
C THR A 235 -6.72 10.72 10.53
N LEU A 236 -5.85 11.72 10.59
CA LEU A 236 -5.98 12.87 11.50
C LEU A 236 -6.67 14.04 10.82
N GLY A 237 -7.88 14.33 11.30
CA GLY A 237 -8.64 15.51 10.86
C GLY A 237 -9.42 15.32 9.56
N ALA A 238 -10.43 16.15 9.36
CA ALA A 238 -11.28 16.14 8.18
C ALA A 238 -10.50 16.57 6.93
N GLY A 239 -10.69 15.85 5.83
CA GLY A 239 -10.04 16.11 4.55
C GLY A 239 -8.62 15.56 4.42
N GLN A 240 -8.04 15.00 5.49
CA GLN A 240 -6.71 14.38 5.42
C GLN A 240 -6.75 13.04 4.71
N GLU A 241 -7.89 12.36 4.70
CA GLU A 241 -8.11 11.07 4.08
C GLU A 241 -7.89 11.07 2.57
N THR A 242 -8.11 12.21 1.90
CA THR A 242 -7.96 12.35 0.44
C THR A 242 -6.60 12.87 0.01
N LEU A 243 -5.72 13.24 0.95
CA LEU A 243 -4.36 13.65 0.63
C LEU A 243 -3.49 12.41 0.30
N PRO A 244 -2.46 12.57 -0.53
CA PRO A 244 -1.49 11.49 -0.74
C PRO A 244 -0.82 11.11 0.57
N VAL A 245 -0.58 9.81 0.77
CA VAL A 245 0.24 9.37 1.89
C VAL A 245 1.68 9.84 1.68
N VAL A 246 2.23 10.45 2.70
CA VAL A 246 3.64 10.85 2.78
C VAL A 246 4.29 10.24 4.01
N PHE A 247 5.60 10.38 4.15
CA PHE A 247 6.39 9.69 5.19
C PHE A 247 6.36 8.16 5.10
N ALA A 248 5.78 7.58 4.06
CA ALA A 248 5.88 6.16 3.78
C ALA A 248 7.28 5.82 3.26
N THR A 249 7.88 4.75 3.78
CA THR A 249 9.13 4.23 3.25
C THR A 249 8.90 3.56 1.90
N TRP A 250 9.95 3.39 1.10
CA TRP A 250 9.85 2.58 -0.12
C TRP A 250 9.40 1.15 0.18
N LEU A 251 9.88 0.61 1.31
CA LEU A 251 9.49 -0.73 1.76
C LEU A 251 7.99 -0.83 2.01
N ALA A 252 7.38 0.20 2.61
CA ALA A 252 5.94 0.23 2.82
C ALA A 252 5.17 0.37 1.50
N ALA A 253 5.65 1.23 0.61
CA ALA A 253 5.05 1.44 -0.71
C ALA A 253 5.04 0.15 -1.56
N ASP A 254 6.16 -0.58 -1.59
CA ASP A 254 6.26 -1.88 -2.25
C ASP A 254 5.28 -2.91 -1.66
N ARG A 255 5.19 -2.99 -0.32
CA ARG A 255 4.27 -3.93 0.35
C ARG A 255 2.81 -3.58 0.13
N TYR A 256 2.50 -2.28 0.17
CA TYR A 256 1.15 -1.82 -0.16
C TYR A 256 0.76 -2.23 -1.58
N CYS A 257 1.58 -1.91 -2.59
CA CYS A 257 1.26 -2.25 -3.96
C CYS A 257 1.13 -3.76 -4.17
N ARG A 258 2.01 -4.58 -3.57
CA ARG A 258 1.89 -6.06 -3.62
C ARG A 258 0.63 -6.57 -2.93
N TRP A 259 0.27 -6.01 -1.78
CA TRP A 259 -0.98 -6.34 -1.11
C TRP A 259 -2.20 -5.98 -1.97
N ALA A 260 -2.13 -4.87 -2.69
CA ALA A 260 -3.17 -4.44 -3.63
C ALA A 260 -3.21 -5.25 -4.95
N GLY A 261 -2.39 -6.31 -5.10
CA GLY A 261 -2.30 -7.08 -6.34
C GLY A 261 -1.52 -6.38 -7.45
N LYS A 262 -0.73 -5.35 -7.10
CA LYS A 262 -0.01 -4.44 -7.99
C LYS A 262 1.49 -4.40 -7.67
N HIS A 263 2.21 -3.46 -8.24
CA HIS A 263 3.62 -3.17 -7.97
C HIS A 263 3.89 -1.67 -8.03
N LEU A 264 5.03 -1.21 -7.47
CA LEU A 264 5.50 0.14 -7.72
C LEU A 264 5.86 0.33 -9.18
N PRO A 265 5.50 1.46 -9.82
CA PRO A 265 5.86 1.69 -11.22
C PRO A 265 7.38 1.76 -11.38
N THR A 266 7.87 1.26 -12.51
CA THR A 266 9.24 1.56 -12.94
C THR A 266 9.34 3.00 -13.40
N GLU A 267 10.57 3.54 -13.42
CA GLU A 267 10.83 4.86 -14.03
C GLU A 267 10.34 4.90 -15.49
N ALA A 268 10.52 3.82 -16.24
CA ALA A 268 10.08 3.75 -17.63
C ALA A 268 8.55 3.80 -17.76
N GLU A 269 7.79 3.10 -16.91
CA GLU A 269 6.33 3.17 -16.87
C GLU A 269 5.84 4.57 -16.48
N PHE A 270 6.45 5.17 -15.46
CA PHE A 270 6.13 6.52 -15.00
C PHE A 270 6.41 7.57 -16.10
N LEU A 271 7.59 7.53 -16.70
CA LEU A 271 7.97 8.45 -17.80
C LEU A 271 7.11 8.26 -19.04
N ARG A 272 6.73 7.01 -19.38
CA ARG A 272 5.77 6.75 -20.45
C ARG A 272 4.43 7.46 -20.20
N ALA A 273 3.93 7.39 -18.99
CA ALA A 273 2.70 8.08 -18.62
C ALA A 273 2.88 9.60 -18.65
N MET A 274 4.02 10.10 -18.17
CA MET A 274 4.31 11.52 -18.11
C MET A 274 4.56 12.14 -19.49
N GLN A 275 5.42 11.53 -20.31
CA GLN A 275 5.88 12.09 -21.58
C GLN A 275 5.03 11.67 -22.79
N GLY A 276 4.22 10.63 -22.68
CA GLY A 276 3.41 10.10 -23.76
C GLY A 276 4.14 9.08 -24.62
N ASP A 277 3.55 8.78 -25.78
CA ASP A 277 4.10 7.90 -26.81
C ASP A 277 4.25 8.68 -28.11
N GLY A 278 5.42 8.67 -28.71
CA GLY A 278 5.73 9.40 -29.94
C GLY A 278 6.23 10.82 -29.69
N ALA A 279 5.38 11.83 -29.81
CA ALA A 279 5.75 13.21 -29.51
C ALA A 279 5.90 13.41 -28.01
N MET A 280 7.12 13.57 -27.53
CA MET A 280 7.42 13.72 -26.11
C MET A 280 6.85 15.03 -25.56
N ARG A 281 6.06 14.95 -24.53
CA ARG A 281 5.59 16.09 -23.75
C ARG A 281 6.66 16.50 -22.74
N THR A 282 6.86 17.80 -22.55
CA THR A 282 7.74 18.32 -21.50
C THR A 282 7.10 18.13 -20.11
N TYR A 283 5.79 18.35 -20.01
CA TYR A 283 5.00 18.18 -18.80
C TYR A 283 3.85 17.20 -19.06
N PRO A 284 3.22 16.64 -18.01
CA PRO A 284 2.11 15.70 -18.17
C PRO A 284 0.99 16.20 -19.10
N TRP A 285 0.66 17.48 -19.04
CA TRP A 285 -0.41 18.13 -19.83
C TRP A 285 0.03 18.62 -21.23
N GLY A 286 1.31 18.59 -21.55
CA GLY A 286 1.87 19.08 -22.81
C GLY A 286 3.14 19.91 -22.62
N ASN A 287 3.31 20.97 -23.42
CA ASN A 287 4.55 21.78 -23.44
C ASN A 287 4.41 23.16 -22.79
N ASP A 288 3.21 23.53 -22.35
CA ASP A 288 2.98 24.81 -21.67
C ASP A 288 3.64 24.81 -20.28
N ALA A 289 4.21 25.96 -19.91
CA ALA A 289 4.84 26.13 -18.61
C ALA A 289 3.88 25.83 -17.43
N PRO A 290 4.40 25.30 -16.31
CA PRO A 290 3.58 24.99 -15.15
C PRO A 290 3.00 26.26 -14.52
N THR A 291 1.76 26.14 -14.06
CA THR A 291 1.04 27.15 -13.26
C THR A 291 0.43 26.48 -12.04
N CYS A 292 0.08 27.25 -11.03
CA CYS A 292 -0.59 26.70 -9.83
C CYS A 292 -1.98 26.08 -10.12
N ALA A 293 -2.57 26.35 -11.27
CA ALA A 293 -3.80 25.69 -11.70
C ALA A 293 -3.54 24.28 -12.27
N ARG A 294 -2.32 24.02 -12.77
CA ARG A 294 -1.92 22.74 -13.38
C ARG A 294 -1.12 21.84 -12.45
N ALA A 295 -0.28 22.45 -11.60
CA ALA A 295 0.61 21.68 -10.73
C ALA A 295 0.82 22.36 -9.37
N ASN A 296 0.84 21.59 -8.33
CA ASN A 296 1.20 22.04 -6.99
C ASN A 296 2.71 21.94 -6.81
N VAL A 297 3.41 23.01 -7.14
CA VAL A 297 4.87 23.15 -7.08
C VAL A 297 5.24 24.52 -6.55
N ALA A 298 6.53 24.76 -6.28
CA ALA A 298 7.02 26.12 -6.10
C ALA A 298 7.18 26.76 -7.50
N ALA A 299 6.30 27.72 -7.84
CA ALA A 299 6.25 28.35 -9.13
C ALA A 299 6.74 29.79 -9.13
N GLY A 300 7.16 30.27 -10.30
CA GLY A 300 7.57 31.65 -10.53
C GLY A 300 9.00 31.99 -10.13
N MET A 301 9.42 33.22 -10.45
CA MET A 301 10.78 33.71 -10.22
C MET A 301 11.17 33.76 -8.73
N ASN A 302 10.21 33.89 -7.84
CA ASN A 302 10.43 33.94 -6.39
C ASN A 302 10.34 32.57 -5.71
N ARG A 303 10.12 31.49 -6.47
CA ARG A 303 10.02 30.11 -5.97
C ARG A 303 9.01 29.95 -4.83
N THR A 304 7.92 30.73 -4.89
CA THR A 304 6.85 30.65 -3.90
C THR A 304 6.03 29.40 -4.15
N PRO A 305 5.83 28.52 -3.14
CA PRO A 305 4.96 27.36 -3.28
C PRO A 305 3.54 27.77 -3.64
N CYS A 306 2.90 27.06 -4.56
CA CYS A 306 1.49 27.29 -4.91
C CYS A 306 0.60 27.17 -3.68
N VAL A 307 0.76 26.09 -2.90
CA VAL A 307 0.01 25.84 -1.67
C VAL A 307 0.92 25.55 -0.49
N GLY A 308 2.12 25.03 -0.73
CA GLY A 308 3.13 24.71 0.29
C GLY A 308 2.83 23.46 1.13
N ARG A 309 1.87 22.65 0.69
CA ARG A 309 1.50 21.35 1.28
C ARG A 309 0.85 20.48 0.22
N PRO A 310 0.74 19.15 0.42
CA PRO A 310 0.00 18.29 -0.49
C PRO A 310 -1.45 18.73 -0.66
N LEU A 311 -1.99 18.52 -1.86
CA LEU A 311 -3.39 18.67 -2.22
C LEU A 311 -4.06 17.30 -2.34
N PRO A 312 -5.40 17.22 -2.28
CA PRO A 312 -6.14 15.99 -2.54
C PRO A 312 -5.71 15.33 -3.85
N VAL A 313 -5.58 14.00 -3.85
CA VAL A 313 -5.09 13.21 -4.98
C VAL A 313 -5.90 13.39 -6.28
N ALA A 314 -7.18 13.76 -6.17
CA ALA A 314 -8.08 14.04 -7.29
C ALA A 314 -8.30 15.56 -7.46
N SER A 315 -7.24 16.35 -7.48
CA SER A 315 -7.30 17.80 -7.68
C SER A 315 -6.50 18.25 -8.91
N LEU A 316 -6.66 19.49 -9.33
CA LEU A 316 -5.96 20.11 -10.46
C LEU A 316 -6.21 19.39 -11.80
N ASP A 317 -7.46 19.27 -12.20
CA ASP A 317 -7.91 18.59 -13.43
C ASP A 317 -7.24 19.12 -14.72
N THR A 318 -6.73 20.36 -14.72
CA THR A 318 -6.01 20.95 -15.85
C THR A 318 -4.55 20.51 -15.96
N GLY A 319 -4.02 19.83 -14.95
CA GLY A 319 -2.68 19.27 -14.90
C GLY A 319 -2.60 17.76 -15.23
N VAL A 320 -3.72 17.20 -15.65
CA VAL A 320 -3.86 15.77 -15.98
C VAL A 320 -3.23 15.46 -17.34
N THR A 321 -2.69 14.26 -17.50
CA THR A 321 -2.24 13.80 -18.80
C THR A 321 -3.43 13.62 -19.75
N PRO A 322 -3.24 13.63 -21.08
CA PRO A 322 -4.31 13.32 -22.04
C PRO A 322 -4.95 11.94 -21.79
N GLU A 323 -4.20 11.00 -21.20
CA GLU A 323 -4.67 9.66 -20.84
C GLU A 323 -5.46 9.65 -19.53
N GLY A 324 -5.36 10.69 -18.69
CA GLY A 324 -6.13 10.83 -17.45
C GLY A 324 -5.37 10.57 -16.15
N VAL A 325 -4.04 10.62 -16.13
CA VAL A 325 -3.23 10.46 -14.91
C VAL A 325 -2.97 11.81 -14.26
N PHE A 326 -3.23 11.91 -12.95
CA PHE A 326 -3.06 13.10 -12.13
C PHE A 326 -1.67 13.20 -11.53
N HIS A 327 -1.19 14.39 -11.28
CA HIS A 327 -0.04 14.74 -10.43
C HIS A 327 1.29 14.06 -10.76
N LEU A 328 1.52 13.63 -12.01
CA LEU A 328 2.85 13.13 -12.40
C LEU A 328 3.94 14.23 -12.38
N TYR A 329 3.53 15.48 -12.16
CA TYR A 329 4.40 16.62 -11.92
C TYR A 329 3.76 17.55 -10.89
N GLY A 330 4.37 17.68 -9.74
CA GLY A 330 3.84 18.42 -8.60
C GLY A 330 3.19 17.50 -7.57
N ASN A 331 2.67 18.09 -6.53
CA ASN A 331 2.06 17.49 -5.36
C ASN A 331 3.09 16.76 -4.48
N VAL A 332 3.40 15.49 -4.75
CA VAL A 332 4.45 14.74 -4.05
C VAL A 332 5.44 14.12 -5.06
N ASP A 333 6.68 13.92 -4.67
CA ASP A 333 7.57 13.00 -5.35
C ASP A 333 7.01 11.57 -5.14
N GLU A 334 7.27 10.65 -6.05
CA GLU A 334 6.73 9.30 -5.96
C GLU A 334 7.83 8.26 -6.03
N TRP A 335 7.74 7.24 -5.17
CA TRP A 335 8.65 6.12 -5.18
C TRP A 335 8.54 5.29 -6.46
N MET A 336 9.71 4.98 -7.06
CA MET A 336 9.84 4.07 -8.21
C MET A 336 10.36 2.71 -7.76
N TRP A 337 10.09 1.69 -8.57
CA TRP A 337 10.64 0.34 -8.33
C TRP A 337 12.17 0.29 -8.45
N ASP A 338 12.74 1.10 -9.34
CA ASP A 338 14.12 1.02 -9.77
C ASP A 338 15.11 1.31 -8.63
N TYR A 339 16.26 0.59 -8.68
CA TYR A 339 17.41 0.82 -7.82
C TYR A 339 18.36 1.84 -8.43
N LEU A 340 19.05 2.58 -7.58
CA LEU A 340 20.24 3.27 -8.00
C LEU A 340 21.37 2.25 -8.20
N ASP A 341 21.84 2.09 -9.45
CA ASP A 341 23.05 1.36 -9.75
C ASP A 341 24.23 2.34 -9.69
N ASP A 342 25.03 2.27 -8.63
CA ASP A 342 26.20 3.11 -8.39
C ASP A 342 27.51 2.34 -8.73
N SER A 343 27.45 1.30 -9.57
CA SER A 343 28.64 0.56 -9.97
C SER A 343 29.58 1.45 -10.78
N PRO A 344 30.90 1.41 -10.54
CA PRO A 344 31.87 2.28 -11.22
C PRO A 344 31.96 2.03 -12.73
N ASN A 345 31.39 0.93 -13.21
CA ASN A 345 31.35 0.57 -14.63
C ASN A 345 30.02 0.92 -15.31
N HIS A 346 29.04 1.36 -14.56
CA HIS A 346 27.78 1.89 -15.07
C HIS A 346 27.77 3.38 -14.76
N ASP A 347 27.92 4.19 -15.81
CA ASP A 347 27.62 5.60 -15.73
C ASP A 347 26.21 5.71 -15.12
N ARG A 348 26.04 6.51 -14.05
CA ARG A 348 24.77 6.71 -13.32
C ARG A 348 23.61 7.00 -14.24
N ASN A 349 23.93 7.46 -15.44
CA ASN A 349 23.04 7.82 -16.52
C ASN A 349 22.70 6.63 -17.43
N ASN A 350 23.31 5.45 -17.26
CA ASN A 350 23.45 4.50 -18.36
C ASN A 350 22.88 3.11 -18.12
N TYR A 351 22.13 2.84 -17.04
CA TYR A 351 21.54 1.51 -16.90
C TYR A 351 20.67 1.17 -18.13
N TYR A 352 19.85 2.14 -18.58
CA TYR A 352 19.05 1.99 -19.78
C TYR A 352 19.86 2.22 -21.08
N MET A 353 21.06 2.80 -21.02
CA MET A 353 21.88 3.19 -22.19
C MET A 353 23.01 2.23 -22.49
N SER A 354 23.45 1.40 -21.54
CA SER A 354 24.59 0.48 -21.75
C SER A 354 24.30 -0.65 -22.73
N ARG A 355 23.06 -0.79 -23.19
CA ARG A 355 22.63 -1.77 -24.18
C ARG A 355 22.04 -1.10 -25.41
N ALA A 356 22.32 -1.63 -26.59
CA ALA A 356 21.76 -1.12 -27.85
C ALA A 356 20.20 -1.10 -27.76
N PRO A 357 19.51 -0.04 -28.25
CA PRO A 357 18.06 0.09 -28.18
C PRO A 357 17.27 -1.12 -28.70
N THR A 358 17.82 -1.80 -29.72
CA THR A 358 17.24 -3.04 -30.28
C THR A 358 17.38 -4.26 -29.35
N ALA A 359 18.39 -4.28 -28.48
CA ALA A 359 18.60 -5.39 -27.54
C ALA A 359 17.57 -5.37 -26.41
N TRP A 360 17.09 -4.22 -25.98
CA TRP A 360 16.07 -4.13 -24.95
C TRP A 360 14.75 -4.82 -25.31
N CYS A 361 14.34 -4.69 -26.58
CA CYS A 361 13.10 -5.30 -27.05
C CYS A 361 13.21 -6.82 -27.29
N THR A 362 14.44 -7.34 -27.48
CA THR A 362 14.69 -8.77 -27.65
C THR A 362 15.04 -9.45 -26.34
N ASP A 363 15.86 -8.80 -25.49
CA ASP A 363 16.34 -9.36 -24.23
C ASP A 363 15.31 -9.18 -23.10
N PHE A 364 14.50 -8.11 -23.17
CA PHE A 364 13.46 -7.76 -22.20
C PHE A 364 12.14 -7.43 -22.93
N PRO A 365 11.49 -8.45 -23.52
CA PRO A 365 10.27 -8.23 -24.31
C PRO A 365 9.13 -7.62 -23.49
N ASP A 366 9.19 -7.75 -22.16
CA ASP A 366 8.18 -7.26 -21.20
C ASP A 366 8.58 -5.92 -20.55
N GLY A 367 9.71 -5.34 -20.95
CA GLY A 367 10.21 -4.07 -20.43
C GLY A 367 11.37 -4.23 -19.44
N PRO A 368 12.15 -3.17 -19.23
CA PRO A 368 13.25 -3.20 -18.28
C PRO A 368 12.74 -3.20 -16.85
N LEU A 369 13.22 -4.15 -16.05
CA LEU A 369 12.91 -4.25 -14.62
C LEU A 369 13.75 -3.30 -13.74
N GLY A 370 14.61 -2.50 -14.36
CA GLY A 370 15.66 -1.80 -13.63
C GLY A 370 16.78 -2.76 -13.14
N PRO A 371 17.80 -2.25 -12.47
CA PRO A 371 18.89 -3.10 -11.93
C PRO A 371 18.32 -4.12 -10.94
N ALA A 372 18.66 -5.40 -11.13
CA ALA A 372 18.23 -6.47 -10.23
C ALA A 372 18.82 -6.28 -8.83
N MET A 373 18.02 -6.61 -7.80
CA MET A 373 18.52 -6.72 -6.43
C MET A 373 19.60 -7.79 -6.37
N GLY A 374 20.83 -7.41 -6.09
CA GLY A 374 21.96 -8.36 -5.99
C GLY A 374 23.15 -8.10 -6.91
N SER A 375 23.11 -7.08 -7.78
CA SER A 375 24.37 -6.52 -8.23
C SER A 375 25.09 -6.05 -6.97
N THR A 376 26.21 -6.70 -6.62
CA THR A 376 27.09 -6.28 -5.52
C THR A 376 27.54 -4.87 -5.87
N ILE A 377 26.88 -3.89 -5.27
CA ILE A 377 27.27 -2.49 -5.40
C ILE A 377 28.60 -2.40 -4.70
N ALA A 378 29.69 -2.34 -5.49
CA ALA A 378 30.99 -2.02 -4.95
C ALA A 378 30.86 -0.65 -4.29
N GLU A 379 31.34 -0.52 -3.06
CA GLU A 379 31.36 0.73 -2.32
C GLU A 379 31.97 1.83 -3.21
N PRO A 380 31.27 2.94 -3.49
CA PRO A 380 31.81 3.99 -4.33
C PRO A 380 33.02 4.61 -3.62
N SER A 381 34.09 4.83 -4.34
CA SER A 381 35.29 5.48 -3.85
C SER A 381 35.12 6.99 -3.59
N ASN A 382 33.92 7.53 -3.70
CA ASN A 382 33.61 8.92 -3.44
C ASN A 382 33.02 9.10 -2.04
N PRO A 383 33.73 9.70 -1.08
CA PRO A 383 33.26 9.88 0.29
C PRO A 383 32.02 10.78 0.43
N MET A 384 31.59 11.50 -0.61
CA MET A 384 30.34 12.27 -0.62
C MET A 384 29.11 11.49 -1.07
N VAL A 385 29.29 10.33 -1.70
CA VAL A 385 28.21 9.42 -2.13
C VAL A 385 28.15 8.20 -1.21
N ASP A 386 28.72 8.35 -0.03
CA ASP A 386 28.92 7.29 0.94
C ASP A 386 27.57 6.67 1.35
N ARG A 387 27.37 5.40 0.96
CA ARG A 387 26.59 4.41 1.70
C ARG A 387 25.12 4.17 1.34
N CYS A 388 24.71 4.38 0.11
CA CYS A 388 23.36 3.97 -0.28
C CYS A 388 23.32 2.59 -0.92
N THR A 389 23.44 1.53 -0.13
CA THR A 389 23.38 0.14 -0.62
C THR A 389 21.97 -0.30 -1.04
N ARG A 390 20.95 0.51 -0.77
CA ARG A 390 19.53 0.20 -1.05
C ARG A 390 18.75 1.42 -1.53
N CYS A 391 19.41 2.35 -2.22
CA CYS A 391 18.73 3.51 -2.75
C CYS A 391 17.72 3.18 -3.82
N ARG A 392 16.61 3.89 -3.75
CA ARG A 392 15.52 3.86 -4.70
C ARG A 392 15.30 5.23 -5.30
N PHE A 393 14.82 5.25 -6.51
CA PHE A 393 14.46 6.50 -7.18
C PHE A 393 13.09 7.00 -6.74
N SER A 394 12.95 8.33 -6.78
CA SER A 394 11.67 9.02 -6.78
C SER A 394 11.59 10.01 -7.93
N ARG A 395 10.38 10.21 -8.45
CA ARG A 395 10.04 11.08 -9.57
C ARG A 395 8.84 11.96 -9.24
N GLY A 396 8.51 12.92 -10.09
CA GLY A 396 7.25 13.64 -10.09
C GLY A 396 7.32 15.06 -9.55
N ARG A 397 8.36 15.47 -8.85
CA ARG A 397 8.51 16.79 -8.25
C ARG A 397 7.43 17.15 -7.21
N ARG A 398 7.83 17.51 -6.02
CA ARG A 398 6.92 17.80 -4.90
C ARG A 398 6.52 19.27 -4.79
N PHE A 399 5.47 19.53 -4.03
CA PHE A 399 4.90 20.87 -3.75
C PHE A 399 5.92 21.91 -3.25
N SER A 400 6.99 21.49 -2.60
CA SER A 400 8.01 22.38 -2.06
C SER A 400 9.27 22.48 -2.93
N SER A 401 9.31 21.79 -4.07
CA SER A 401 10.48 21.82 -4.95
C SER A 401 10.56 23.12 -5.72
N ASP A 402 11.70 23.77 -5.66
CA ASP A 402 12.03 24.96 -6.41
C ASP A 402 12.78 24.68 -7.72
N ASP A 403 13.06 23.42 -8.02
CA ASP A 403 13.70 22.99 -9.25
C ASP A 403 12.68 23.01 -10.40
N PRO A 404 12.92 23.77 -11.48
CA PRO A 404 11.98 23.86 -12.60
C PRO A 404 11.98 22.63 -13.53
N ARG A 405 12.96 21.74 -13.41
CA ARG A 405 13.15 20.64 -14.35
C ARG A 405 12.10 19.55 -14.19
N PRO A 406 11.37 19.18 -15.28
CA PRO A 406 10.26 18.23 -15.19
C PRO A 406 10.71 16.78 -14.97
N LEU A 407 11.93 16.43 -15.41
CA LEU A 407 12.43 15.05 -15.43
C LEU A 407 13.45 14.78 -14.33
N ILE A 408 13.48 15.62 -13.29
CA ILE A 408 14.45 15.43 -12.22
C ILE A 408 14.30 14.07 -11.55
N ARG A 409 15.42 13.37 -11.41
CA ARG A 409 15.55 12.11 -10.70
C ARG A 409 16.10 12.39 -9.31
N LYS A 410 15.47 11.84 -8.29
CA LYS A 410 15.97 11.87 -6.91
C LYS A 410 16.12 10.46 -6.41
N TRP A 411 16.96 10.27 -5.43
CA TRP A 411 17.18 8.97 -4.81
C TRP A 411 17.29 9.09 -3.30
N MET A 412 16.87 8.04 -2.60
CA MET A 412 16.87 7.95 -1.16
C MET A 412 16.93 6.49 -0.70
N ASP A 413 17.45 6.25 0.50
CA ASP A 413 17.41 4.90 1.10
C ASP A 413 15.99 4.37 1.19
N ALA A 414 15.80 3.08 0.89
CA ALA A 414 14.49 2.43 0.86
C ALA A 414 13.75 2.43 2.22
N ASP A 415 14.47 2.58 3.33
CA ASP A 415 13.94 2.67 4.69
C ASP A 415 13.85 4.12 5.21
N ASN A 416 14.17 5.10 4.37
CA ASN A 416 13.96 6.50 4.69
C ASN A 416 12.50 6.93 4.42
N ALA A 417 12.11 8.03 5.06
CA ALA A 417 10.78 8.61 4.92
C ALA A 417 10.87 10.14 4.82
N ASP A 418 10.14 10.73 3.90
CA ASP A 418 10.19 12.16 3.60
C ASP A 418 8.78 12.74 3.52
N PRO A 419 8.55 13.98 4.02
CA PRO A 419 7.23 14.63 4.02
C PRO A 419 6.69 14.96 2.62
N GLY A 420 7.52 14.92 1.62
CA GLY A 420 7.15 15.24 0.24
C GLY A 420 7.22 14.05 -0.70
N ILE A 421 7.39 12.82 -0.19
CA ILE A 421 7.43 11.60 -1.01
C ILE A 421 6.25 10.71 -0.65
N GLY A 422 5.44 10.42 -1.66
CA GLY A 422 4.35 9.44 -1.67
C GLY A 422 4.61 8.33 -2.69
N PHE A 423 3.55 7.74 -3.21
CA PHE A 423 3.63 6.72 -4.26
C PHE A 423 2.28 6.45 -4.91
N ARG A 424 2.30 5.81 -6.06
CA ARG A 424 1.15 5.13 -6.70
C ARG A 424 1.55 3.73 -7.11
N CYS A 425 0.59 2.91 -7.54
CA CYS A 425 0.88 1.56 -8.00
C CYS A 425 0.64 1.43 -9.52
N ALA A 426 1.24 0.38 -10.08
CA ALA A 426 1.04 -0.08 -11.44
C ALA A 426 0.69 -1.57 -11.44
N SER A 427 0.07 -2.05 -12.51
CA SER A 427 -0.22 -3.48 -12.70
C SER A 427 0.07 -3.91 -14.13
N GLY A 428 0.25 -5.21 -14.37
CA GLY A 428 0.73 -5.70 -15.66
C GLY A 428 2.23 -5.47 -15.83
N GLY A 429 2.70 -5.19 -17.04
CA GLY A 429 4.12 -5.00 -17.30
C GLY A 429 4.91 -6.31 -17.26
N ALA A 430 6.21 -6.22 -17.00
CA ALA A 430 7.08 -7.40 -16.89
C ALA A 430 6.68 -8.27 -15.68
N ASN A 431 6.66 -9.59 -15.86
CA ASN A 431 6.48 -10.54 -14.76
C ASN A 431 7.56 -10.33 -13.70
N ARG A 432 7.16 -9.98 -12.47
CA ARG A 432 8.04 -9.65 -11.34
C ARG A 432 7.84 -10.59 -10.17
#